data_d5a804b6804ca4ae6bd112a08363caae
#
_entry.id   d5a804b6804ca4ae6bd112a08363caae
#
_cell.length_a   1.000
_cell.length_b   1.000
_cell.length_c   1.000
_cell.angle_alpha   90.00
_cell.angle_beta   90.00
_cell.angle_gamma   90.00
#
_symmetry.space_group_name_H-M   'P 1'
#
loop_
_entity.id
_entity.type
_entity.pdbx_description
1 polymer ?
#
loop_
_entity_poly.entity_id
_entity_poly.type
_entity_poly.pdbx_seq_one_letter_code
_entity_poly.pdbx_strand_id
1 'polypeptide(L)'
;MPFNFSSFAVFIGTLYYTADSIIKHFLCKTTLDIKKVTKKRKNYKKTVLFSDETALRLPKRKKYVILSEGDFMIKETMRKTVDIIGTETDFGASKRGVNMGPMAIRYAGLQEGLEQLGFNVVDHGDIVPSQGGAGTEKLRFLEQITDANKKLYNKVSQSLLDSHFPVVLGGDHSISAGSVSAVSRHFGRIGLIWIDAHADWNNESSTVSGNMHGMPFSAVCGFGPDCMADFGDGAVFVDPTKCALVGARDIEPQERERLKKAGVNVFPICDVDKYGIYEVMKKAIGIVCRDTVGIHLSFDVDALSPEEAPGTGTPVSGGLTVREAYLATEMIAETGRLLSMDMVEVNPILDIQNKTGKLASRLILSALGKVVY
;
A
#
# COMPACT_ATOMS: atom_id res chain seq x y z
N MET A 1 -35.76 -23.24 -22.56
CA MET A 1 -35.64 -21.98 -21.81
C MET A 1 -34.16 -21.66 -21.73
N PRO A 2 -33.65 -20.55 -22.26
CA PRO A 2 -32.23 -20.20 -22.20
C PRO A 2 -31.87 -19.67 -20.83
N PHE A 3 -30.86 -20.28 -20.21
CA PHE A 3 -30.30 -19.83 -18.96
C PHE A 3 -29.54 -18.51 -19.14
N ASN A 4 -29.87 -17.53 -18.32
CA ASN A 4 -29.30 -16.19 -18.36
C ASN A 4 -27.97 -16.15 -17.59
N PHE A 5 -26.86 -15.96 -18.30
CA PHE A 5 -25.47 -16.02 -17.79
C PHE A 5 -25.04 -14.83 -16.90
N SER A 6 -25.89 -13.83 -16.76
CA SER A 6 -25.56 -12.65 -15.89
C SER A 6 -25.58 -12.95 -14.39
N SER A 7 -26.22 -14.04 -13.97
CA SER A 7 -26.27 -14.44 -12.55
C SER A 7 -25.05 -15.26 -12.07
N PHE A 8 -24.15 -15.64 -12.96
CA PHE A 8 -22.98 -16.48 -12.62
C PHE A 8 -21.74 -15.66 -12.19
N ALA A 9 -21.68 -14.39 -12.59
CA ALA A 9 -20.55 -13.54 -12.26
C ALA A 9 -20.58 -13.03 -10.79
N VAL A 10 -21.76 -13.01 -10.17
CA VAL A 10 -21.94 -12.52 -8.78
C VAL A 10 -21.63 -13.60 -7.73
N PHE A 11 -21.58 -14.89 -8.13
CA PHE A 11 -21.38 -15.99 -7.18
C PHE A 11 -19.92 -16.41 -6.97
N ILE A 12 -18.96 -15.83 -7.72
CA ILE A 12 -17.52 -16.15 -7.59
C ILE A 12 -16.85 -15.28 -6.50
N GLY A 13 -17.53 -14.25 -6.01
CA GLY A 13 -16.98 -13.31 -5.02
C GLY A 13 -16.98 -13.78 -3.56
N THR A 14 -17.58 -14.92 -3.21
CA THR A 14 -17.82 -15.24 -1.79
C THR A 14 -17.50 -16.69 -1.35
N LEU A 15 -16.75 -17.47 -2.10
CA LEU A 15 -16.43 -18.85 -1.71
C LEU A 15 -14.93 -19.13 -1.84
N TYR A 16 -14.24 -19.12 -0.69
CA TYR A 16 -12.90 -19.68 -0.53
C TYR A 16 -12.94 -21.20 -0.71
N TYR A 17 -12.72 -21.69 -1.92
CA TYR A 17 -12.40 -23.10 -2.19
C TYR A 17 -10.97 -23.19 -2.71
N THR A 18 -10.21 -24.17 -2.20
CA THR A 18 -8.91 -24.53 -2.79
C THR A 18 -9.10 -24.90 -4.26
N ALA A 19 -8.10 -24.68 -5.09
CA ALA A 19 -8.16 -25.02 -6.53
C ALA A 19 -8.61 -26.47 -6.77
N ASP A 20 -8.27 -27.38 -5.87
CA ASP A 20 -8.69 -28.79 -5.90
C ASP A 20 -10.20 -28.97 -5.69
N SER A 21 -10.83 -28.14 -4.84
CA SER A 21 -12.28 -28.19 -4.60
C SER A 21 -13.07 -27.65 -5.78
N ILE A 22 -12.58 -26.61 -6.45
CA ILE A 22 -13.19 -26.05 -7.66
C ILE A 22 -13.12 -27.05 -8.80
N ILE A 23 -11.97 -27.68 -9.00
CA ILE A 23 -11.76 -28.69 -10.04
C ILE A 23 -12.63 -29.93 -9.77
N LYS A 24 -12.70 -30.43 -8.53
CA LYS A 24 -13.56 -31.57 -8.17
C LYS A 24 -15.05 -31.25 -8.30
N HIS A 25 -15.48 -30.04 -7.97
CA HIS A 25 -16.88 -29.65 -8.10
C HIS A 25 -17.32 -29.46 -9.57
N PHE A 26 -16.42 -28.98 -10.42
CA PHE A 26 -16.67 -28.83 -11.86
C PHE A 26 -16.69 -30.19 -12.56
N LEU A 27 -15.80 -31.10 -12.17
CA LEU A 27 -15.71 -32.44 -12.76
C LEU A 27 -16.86 -33.38 -12.31
N CYS A 28 -17.47 -33.12 -11.15
CA CYS A 28 -18.62 -33.92 -10.67
C CYS A 28 -19.96 -33.55 -11.34
N LYS A 29 -20.07 -32.38 -11.99
CA LYS A 29 -21.29 -31.91 -12.66
C LYS A 29 -21.27 -31.97 -14.17
N THR A 30 -20.11 -32.25 -14.75
CA THR A 30 -19.99 -32.43 -16.22
C THR A 30 -19.39 -33.80 -16.48
N THR A 31 -20.11 -34.63 -17.25
CA THR A 31 -19.59 -35.90 -17.80
C THR A 31 -18.48 -35.58 -18.82
N LEU A 32 -17.31 -35.19 -18.35
CA LEU A 32 -16.14 -34.91 -19.17
C LEU A 32 -15.13 -36.04 -19.00
N ASP A 33 -14.94 -36.79 -20.09
CA ASP A 33 -14.00 -37.89 -20.19
C ASP A 33 -12.56 -37.38 -20.26
N ILE A 34 -11.79 -37.58 -19.18
CA ILE A 34 -10.39 -37.13 -19.11
C ILE A 34 -9.50 -38.19 -19.79
N LYS A 35 -9.23 -38.01 -21.07
CA LYS A 35 -8.22 -38.83 -21.77
C LYS A 35 -6.87 -38.11 -21.80
N LYS A 36 -5.95 -38.57 -20.93
CA LYS A 36 -4.50 -38.33 -20.86
C LYS A 36 -4.00 -37.19 -19.99
N VAL A 37 -3.57 -37.58 -18.82
CA VAL A 37 -2.52 -36.89 -18.04
C VAL A 37 -1.19 -37.54 -18.36
N THR A 38 -0.30 -36.85 -19.06
CA THR A 38 1.07 -37.36 -19.30
C THR A 38 2.02 -36.80 -18.23
N LYS A 39 2.59 -37.70 -17.44
CA LYS A 39 3.61 -37.45 -16.43
C LYS A 39 5.00 -37.44 -17.08
N LYS A 40 5.64 -36.28 -17.26
CA LYS A 40 7.10 -36.23 -17.54
C LYS A 40 7.84 -35.83 -16.28
N ARG A 41 8.68 -36.70 -15.75
CA ARG A 41 9.59 -36.45 -14.62
C ARG A 41 10.75 -35.56 -15.10
N LYS A 42 10.87 -34.43 -14.53
CA LYS A 42 11.90 -33.43 -14.17
C LYS A 42 11.37 -32.05 -14.49
N ASN A 43 11.15 -31.27 -13.44
CA ASN A 43 10.55 -29.93 -13.42
C ASN A 43 9.01 -29.95 -13.59
N TYR A 44 8.31 -29.89 -12.46
CA TYR A 44 6.86 -29.91 -12.42
C TYR A 44 6.28 -28.59 -12.94
N LYS A 45 5.82 -28.57 -14.20
CA LYS A 45 4.80 -27.64 -14.68
C LYS A 45 3.54 -28.45 -14.92
N LYS A 46 2.49 -28.26 -14.13
CA LYS A 46 1.16 -28.81 -14.45
C LYS A 46 0.53 -27.91 -15.51
N THR A 47 0.53 -28.35 -16.74
CA THR A 47 -0.24 -27.72 -17.82
C THR A 47 -1.51 -28.55 -18.02
N VAL A 48 -2.68 -27.95 -17.85
CA VAL A 48 -3.96 -28.55 -18.19
C VAL A 48 -4.27 -28.12 -19.64
N LEU A 49 -4.23 -29.05 -20.57
CA LEU A 49 -4.61 -28.82 -21.98
C LEU A 49 -6.05 -29.30 -22.16
N PHE A 50 -6.90 -28.43 -22.64
CA PHE A 50 -8.24 -28.79 -23.12
C PHE A 50 -8.15 -29.12 -24.62
N SER A 51 -8.83 -30.15 -25.08
CA SER A 51 -8.91 -30.47 -26.52
C SER A 51 -9.79 -29.42 -27.22
N ASP A 52 -9.45 -29.10 -28.46
CA ASP A 52 -10.07 -28.04 -29.28
C ASP A 52 -11.59 -28.15 -29.49
N GLU A 53 -12.19 -29.30 -29.19
CA GLU A 53 -13.64 -29.53 -29.41
C GLU A 53 -14.55 -29.03 -28.28
N THR A 54 -13.99 -28.59 -27.13
CA THR A 54 -14.74 -28.06 -25.96
C THR A 54 -14.36 -26.63 -25.59
N ALA A 55 -13.72 -25.91 -26.49
CA ALA A 55 -13.39 -24.50 -26.23
C ALA A 55 -14.65 -23.65 -26.19
N LEU A 56 -15.12 -23.34 -24.99
CA LEU A 56 -16.00 -22.19 -24.76
C LEU A 56 -15.31 -20.97 -25.40
N ARG A 57 -15.96 -20.33 -26.37
CA ARG A 57 -15.52 -19.07 -26.97
C ARG A 57 -15.43 -18.00 -25.89
N LEU A 58 -14.32 -17.94 -25.20
CA LEU A 58 -13.94 -16.81 -24.36
C LEU A 58 -13.52 -15.66 -25.29
N PRO A 59 -13.88 -14.41 -24.98
CA PRO A 59 -13.49 -13.27 -25.81
C PRO A 59 -11.96 -13.24 -25.96
N LYS A 60 -11.51 -13.11 -27.21
CA LYS A 60 -10.09 -13.06 -27.60
C LYS A 60 -9.39 -11.96 -26.80
N ARG A 61 -8.70 -12.33 -25.73
CA ARG A 61 -7.65 -11.55 -25.02
C ARG A 61 -7.58 -11.81 -23.51
N LYS A 62 -7.52 -13.07 -23.08
CA LYS A 62 -6.94 -13.38 -21.74
C LYS A 62 -6.32 -14.76 -21.78
N LYS A 63 -4.99 -14.85 -21.83
CA LYS A 63 -4.24 -16.09 -21.57
C LYS A 63 -4.14 -16.23 -20.04
N TYR A 64 -4.80 -17.23 -19.48
CA TYR A 64 -4.56 -17.62 -18.09
C TYR A 64 -3.48 -18.70 -18.08
N VAL A 65 -2.39 -18.46 -17.37
CA VAL A 65 -1.38 -19.48 -17.04
C VAL A 65 -1.59 -19.86 -15.59
N ILE A 66 -2.07 -21.09 -15.33
CA ILE A 66 -2.14 -21.61 -13.95
C ILE A 66 -0.75 -22.18 -13.66
N LEU A 67 0.00 -21.52 -12.81
CA LEU A 67 1.27 -21.97 -12.27
C LEU A 67 1.06 -22.72 -10.95
N SER A 68 1.93 -23.70 -10.65
CA SER A 68 1.90 -24.58 -9.49
C SER A 68 1.98 -23.82 -8.16
N GLU A 69 1.52 -24.46 -7.08
CA GLU A 69 1.59 -23.96 -5.70
C GLU A 69 2.90 -23.22 -5.40
N GLY A 70 2.80 -21.90 -5.14
CA GLY A 70 3.89 -21.02 -4.76
C GLY A 70 4.12 -19.80 -5.66
N ASP A 71 3.75 -19.85 -6.95
CA ASP A 71 3.97 -18.76 -7.89
C ASP A 71 2.65 -18.21 -8.46
N PHE A 72 1.94 -17.42 -7.67
CA PHE A 72 0.97 -16.48 -8.21
C PHE A 72 1.74 -15.30 -8.81
N MET A 73 2.33 -15.54 -9.99
CA MET A 73 2.82 -14.41 -10.78
C MET A 73 1.60 -13.73 -11.39
N ILE A 74 1.22 -12.57 -10.83
CA ILE A 74 0.44 -11.56 -11.55
C ILE A 74 1.40 -10.97 -12.59
N LYS A 75 1.70 -11.73 -13.64
CA LYS A 75 2.35 -11.17 -14.82
C LYS A 75 1.25 -10.68 -15.74
N GLU A 76 1.25 -9.36 -15.95
CA GLU A 76 0.47 -8.62 -16.95
C GLU A 76 -1.04 -8.47 -16.70
N THR A 77 -1.40 -7.78 -15.65
CA THR A 77 -2.26 -6.61 -15.77
C THR A 77 -1.69 -5.56 -14.82
N MET A 78 -0.60 -4.91 -15.20
CA MET A 78 -0.35 -3.59 -14.61
C MET A 78 -1.67 -2.85 -14.77
N ARG A 79 -2.25 -2.42 -13.65
CA ARG A 79 -3.42 -1.56 -13.66
C ARG A 79 -3.07 -0.39 -14.57
N LYS A 80 -3.72 -0.29 -15.70
CA LYS A 80 -3.39 0.74 -16.69
C LYS A 80 -3.81 2.12 -16.24
N THR A 81 -4.62 2.21 -15.20
CA THR A 81 -5.13 3.47 -14.66
C THR A 81 -4.61 3.67 -13.25
N VAL A 82 -4.07 4.84 -13.01
CA VAL A 82 -3.64 5.33 -11.70
C VAL A 82 -4.63 6.40 -11.24
N ASP A 83 -5.16 6.20 -10.04
CA ASP A 83 -5.98 7.20 -9.37
C ASP A 83 -5.12 8.00 -8.41
N ILE A 84 -5.03 9.32 -8.62
CA ILE A 84 -4.42 10.25 -7.68
C ILE A 84 -5.51 10.73 -6.72
N ILE A 85 -5.31 10.50 -5.42
CA ILE A 85 -6.26 10.86 -4.36
C ILE A 85 -5.51 11.69 -3.32
N GLY A 86 -5.80 12.98 -3.25
CA GLY A 86 -5.22 13.84 -2.23
C GLY A 86 -6.02 13.86 -0.93
N THR A 87 -5.38 14.19 0.19
CA THR A 87 -6.05 14.40 1.48
C THR A 87 -5.46 15.61 2.18
N GLU A 88 -6.23 16.69 2.22
CA GLU A 88 -5.84 17.97 2.82
C GLU A 88 -6.01 17.96 4.35
N THR A 89 -5.20 17.18 5.06
CA THR A 89 -5.20 17.17 6.53
C THR A 89 -3.83 17.48 7.10
N ASP A 90 -3.81 18.25 8.19
CA ASP A 90 -2.66 18.51 9.04
C ASP A 90 -3.07 18.52 10.54
N PHE A 91 -4.24 17.93 10.81
CA PHE A 91 -4.80 17.84 12.16
C PHE A 91 -4.06 16.82 13.03
N GLY A 92 -3.47 15.79 12.42
CA GLY A 92 -2.71 14.77 13.12
C GLY A 92 -1.35 15.26 13.63
N ALA A 93 -0.82 16.35 13.06
CA ALA A 93 0.49 16.90 13.36
C ALA A 93 0.43 18.15 14.22
N SER A 94 1.52 18.47 14.93
CA SER A 94 1.65 19.72 15.68
C SER A 94 1.99 20.93 14.80
N LYS A 95 2.69 20.70 13.67
CA LYS A 95 3.05 21.76 12.71
C LYS A 95 2.09 21.74 11.54
N ARG A 96 1.48 22.89 11.30
CA ARG A 96 0.54 23.09 10.19
C ARG A 96 1.27 23.22 8.86
N GLY A 97 0.58 22.90 7.76
CA GLY A 97 1.05 23.14 6.40
C GLY A 97 1.17 21.90 5.52
N VAL A 98 1.19 20.69 6.09
CA VAL A 98 1.25 19.43 5.30
C VAL A 98 -0.05 19.18 4.52
N ASN A 99 -1.16 19.81 4.89
CA ASN A 99 -2.40 19.80 4.11
C ASN A 99 -2.22 20.37 2.69
N MET A 100 -1.17 21.14 2.44
CA MET A 100 -0.81 21.64 1.10
C MET A 100 0.10 20.67 0.33
N GLY A 101 0.53 19.58 0.96
CA GLY A 101 1.40 18.56 0.36
C GLY A 101 0.88 17.98 -0.94
N PRO A 102 -0.41 17.55 -1.02
CA PRO A 102 -0.98 17.02 -2.26
C PRO A 102 -0.83 17.96 -3.45
N MET A 103 -1.11 19.25 -3.25
CA MET A 103 -0.94 20.28 -4.29
C MET A 103 0.52 20.45 -4.70
N ALA A 104 1.46 20.45 -3.74
CA ALA A 104 2.89 20.59 -4.01
C ALA A 104 3.44 19.45 -4.85
N ILE A 105 2.99 18.22 -4.60
CA ILE A 105 3.37 17.02 -5.36
C ILE A 105 2.77 17.06 -6.78
N ARG A 106 1.52 17.46 -6.93
CA ARG A 106 0.90 17.66 -8.26
C ARG A 106 1.64 18.71 -9.07
N TYR A 107 1.96 19.82 -8.44
CA TYR A 107 2.71 20.93 -9.08
C TYR A 107 4.12 20.52 -9.53
N ALA A 108 4.63 19.42 -8.97
CA ALA A 108 5.91 18.85 -9.38
C ALA A 108 5.81 17.96 -10.63
N GLY A 109 4.67 17.92 -11.31
CA GLY A 109 4.48 17.19 -12.57
C GLY A 109 4.22 15.69 -12.38
N LEU A 110 3.53 15.31 -11.32
CA LEU A 110 3.23 13.89 -11.04
C LEU A 110 2.37 13.28 -12.15
N GLN A 111 1.28 13.95 -12.56
CA GLN A 111 0.37 13.44 -13.58
C GLN A 111 1.10 13.22 -14.91
N GLU A 112 1.81 14.23 -15.39
CA GLU A 112 2.57 14.16 -16.63
C GLU A 112 3.63 13.05 -16.59
N GLY A 113 4.27 12.87 -15.42
CA GLY A 113 5.23 11.80 -15.22
C GLY A 113 4.61 10.40 -15.29
N LEU A 114 3.42 10.21 -14.76
CA LEU A 114 2.66 8.96 -14.83
C LEU A 114 2.17 8.68 -16.25
N GLU A 115 1.67 9.70 -16.96
CA GLU A 115 1.25 9.59 -18.36
C GLU A 115 2.43 9.22 -19.28
N GLN A 116 3.64 9.76 -19.02
CA GLN A 116 4.86 9.39 -19.74
C GLN A 116 5.27 7.93 -19.49
N LEU A 117 4.92 7.34 -18.34
CA LEU A 117 5.09 5.92 -18.06
C LEU A 117 4.02 5.03 -18.72
N GLY A 118 3.05 5.64 -19.42
CA GLY A 118 1.99 4.94 -20.15
C GLY A 118 0.75 4.62 -19.32
N PHE A 119 0.59 5.23 -18.13
CA PHE A 119 -0.63 5.11 -17.34
C PHE A 119 -1.73 6.05 -17.84
N ASN A 120 -2.98 5.61 -17.74
CA ASN A 120 -4.11 6.53 -17.71
C ASN A 120 -4.17 7.12 -16.31
N VAL A 121 -4.30 8.43 -16.18
CA VAL A 121 -4.34 9.08 -14.86
C VAL A 121 -5.71 9.69 -14.64
N VAL A 122 -6.30 9.41 -13.47
CA VAL A 122 -7.53 10.05 -12.99
C VAL A 122 -7.18 10.75 -11.68
N ASP A 123 -7.19 12.08 -11.70
CA ASP A 123 -7.03 12.86 -10.46
C ASP A 123 -8.40 13.15 -9.85
N HIS A 124 -8.61 12.63 -8.63
CA HIS A 124 -9.85 12.78 -7.88
C HIS A 124 -9.90 14.05 -7.03
N GLY A 125 -8.88 14.90 -7.12
CA GLY A 125 -8.74 16.07 -6.26
C GLY A 125 -8.45 15.67 -4.80
N ASP A 126 -8.82 16.56 -3.88
CA ASP A 126 -8.45 16.46 -2.48
C ASP A 126 -9.68 16.20 -1.58
N ILE A 127 -9.49 15.30 -0.63
CA ILE A 127 -10.41 15.09 0.47
C ILE A 127 -10.15 16.17 1.51
N VAL A 128 -11.18 16.96 1.79
CA VAL A 128 -11.15 17.98 2.83
C VAL A 128 -11.88 17.43 4.06
N PRO A 129 -11.22 17.41 5.23
CA PRO A 129 -11.85 17.03 6.48
C PRO A 129 -13.02 17.95 6.85
N SER A 130 -14.04 17.39 7.48
CA SER A 130 -15.14 18.19 8.05
C SER A 130 -14.64 19.03 9.21
N GLN A 131 -15.36 20.10 9.54
CA GLN A 131 -15.11 20.84 10.77
C GLN A 131 -15.48 19.98 11.98
N GLY A 132 -14.73 20.09 13.06
CA GLY A 132 -14.95 19.32 14.29
C GLY A 132 -14.27 19.96 15.49
N GLY A 133 -14.38 19.31 16.64
CA GLY A 133 -13.78 19.73 17.90
C GLY A 133 -12.28 19.43 17.99
N ALA A 134 -11.65 19.92 19.06
CA ALA A 134 -10.22 19.72 19.32
C ALA A 134 -9.86 18.26 19.71
N GLY A 135 -10.85 17.40 19.93
CA GLY A 135 -10.65 16.04 20.42
C GLY A 135 -10.29 16.00 21.91
N THR A 136 -9.55 14.99 22.31
CA THR A 136 -9.00 14.83 23.67
C THR A 136 -7.51 15.13 23.70
N GLU A 137 -6.90 15.20 24.89
CA GLU A 137 -5.45 15.36 25.03
C GLU A 137 -4.66 14.20 24.40
N LYS A 138 -5.25 13.00 24.34
CA LYS A 138 -4.63 11.79 23.82
C LYS A 138 -5.02 11.45 22.38
N LEU A 139 -6.11 12.02 21.88
CA LEU A 139 -6.62 11.87 20.52
C LEU A 139 -7.05 13.25 20.02
N ARG A 140 -6.08 14.05 19.63
CA ARG A 140 -6.32 15.41 19.15
C ARG A 140 -6.96 15.40 17.79
N PHE A 141 -7.99 16.22 17.61
CA PHE A 141 -8.73 16.35 16.34
C PHE A 141 -9.31 15.04 15.80
N LEU A 142 -9.69 14.15 16.72
CA LEU A 142 -10.21 12.81 16.41
C LEU A 142 -11.29 12.82 15.32
N GLU A 143 -12.29 13.72 15.43
CA GLU A 143 -13.42 13.79 14.50
C GLU A 143 -12.97 14.10 13.07
N GLN A 144 -12.10 15.11 12.90
CA GLN A 144 -11.59 15.52 11.61
C GLN A 144 -10.75 14.43 10.96
N ILE A 145 -9.87 13.78 11.74
CA ILE A 145 -8.99 12.72 11.28
C ILE A 145 -9.80 11.48 10.88
N THR A 146 -10.78 11.11 11.71
CA THR A 146 -11.65 9.96 11.41
C THR A 146 -12.50 10.23 10.16
N ASP A 147 -13.05 11.45 10.01
CA ASP A 147 -13.83 11.83 8.83
C ASP A 147 -12.97 11.78 7.54
N ALA A 148 -11.77 12.36 7.59
CA ALA A 148 -10.83 12.31 6.47
C ALA A 148 -10.50 10.87 6.07
N ASN A 149 -10.14 10.05 7.04
CA ASN A 149 -9.81 8.64 6.82
C ASN A 149 -10.99 7.82 6.28
N LYS A 150 -12.21 8.06 6.77
CA LYS A 150 -13.42 7.41 6.25
C LYS A 150 -13.69 7.77 4.80
N LYS A 151 -13.57 9.06 4.45
CA LYS A 151 -13.70 9.52 3.06
C LYS A 151 -12.62 8.91 2.17
N LEU A 152 -11.37 8.85 2.65
CA LEU A 152 -10.25 8.26 1.95
C LEU A 152 -10.44 6.75 1.76
N TYR A 153 -10.80 6.02 2.82
CA TYR A 153 -11.14 4.60 2.76
C TYR A 153 -12.14 4.29 1.65
N ASN A 154 -13.24 5.06 1.57
CA ASN A 154 -14.25 4.89 0.54
C ASN A 154 -13.71 5.16 -0.86
N LYS A 155 -12.90 6.22 -1.03
CA LYS A 155 -12.34 6.58 -2.33
C LYS A 155 -11.32 5.55 -2.81
N VAL A 156 -10.42 5.09 -1.94
CA VAL A 156 -9.45 4.03 -2.23
C VAL A 156 -10.17 2.69 -2.52
N SER A 157 -11.19 2.36 -1.73
CA SER A 157 -12.01 1.15 -1.98
C SER A 157 -12.65 1.18 -3.37
N GLN A 158 -13.19 2.33 -3.79
CA GLN A 158 -13.77 2.48 -5.13
C GLN A 158 -12.71 2.32 -6.22
N SER A 159 -11.56 2.97 -6.08
CA SER A 159 -10.41 2.82 -7.00
C SER A 159 -10.03 1.35 -7.20
N LEU A 160 -9.94 0.60 -6.09
CA LEU A 160 -9.61 -0.82 -6.12
C LEU A 160 -10.71 -1.67 -6.79
N LEU A 161 -11.99 -1.37 -6.57
CA LEU A 161 -13.12 -2.03 -7.23
C LEU A 161 -13.11 -1.80 -8.74
N ASP A 162 -12.71 -0.61 -9.17
CA ASP A 162 -12.56 -0.25 -10.59
C ASP A 162 -11.28 -0.85 -11.21
N SER A 163 -10.50 -1.61 -10.42
CA SER A 163 -9.22 -2.18 -10.81
C SER A 163 -8.16 -1.12 -11.16
N HIS A 164 -8.25 0.08 -10.58
CA HIS A 164 -7.26 1.13 -10.69
C HIS A 164 -6.19 1.01 -9.60
N PHE A 165 -5.05 1.67 -9.79
CA PHE A 165 -3.96 1.74 -8.82
C PHE A 165 -4.07 3.04 -8.02
N PRO A 166 -4.40 3.01 -6.71
CA PRO A 166 -4.47 4.21 -5.91
C PRO A 166 -3.08 4.70 -5.50
N VAL A 167 -2.79 5.95 -5.81
CA VAL A 167 -1.69 6.76 -5.28
C VAL A 167 -2.29 7.82 -4.39
N VAL A 168 -2.07 7.70 -3.09
CA VAL A 168 -2.58 8.65 -2.10
C VAL A 168 -1.51 9.71 -1.82
N LEU A 169 -1.90 10.97 -1.95
CA LEU A 169 -1.07 12.11 -1.58
C LEU A 169 -1.56 12.63 -0.24
N GLY A 170 -0.78 12.44 0.80
CA GLY A 170 -1.09 12.91 2.14
C GLY A 170 -0.76 14.38 2.32
N GLY A 171 -1.41 14.90 3.20
CA GLY A 171 -1.31 15.52 4.46
C GLY A 171 -0.40 14.80 5.45
N ASP A 172 -0.79 14.89 6.72
CA ASP A 172 -0.07 14.17 7.77
C ASP A 172 -0.27 12.65 7.68
N HIS A 173 0.61 11.88 8.31
CA HIS A 173 0.65 10.42 8.18
C HIS A 173 -0.59 9.69 8.74
N SER A 174 -1.48 10.37 9.50
CA SER A 174 -2.72 9.77 9.99
C SER A 174 -3.62 9.23 8.87
N ILE A 175 -3.46 9.73 7.63
CA ILE A 175 -4.28 9.33 6.48
C ILE A 175 -4.02 7.87 6.05
N SER A 176 -2.86 7.33 6.36
CA SER A 176 -2.52 5.95 6.00
C SER A 176 -3.41 4.92 6.70
N ALA A 177 -4.09 5.33 7.78
CA ALA A 177 -5.12 4.51 8.41
C ALA A 177 -6.26 4.17 7.43
N GLY A 178 -6.75 5.16 6.67
CA GLY A 178 -7.81 4.96 5.69
C GLY A 178 -7.38 4.19 4.45
N SER A 179 -6.23 4.53 3.88
CA SER A 179 -5.71 3.89 2.66
C SER A 179 -5.33 2.43 2.90
N VAL A 180 -4.54 2.13 3.94
CA VAL A 180 -4.12 0.76 4.28
C VAL A 180 -5.32 -0.11 4.63
N SER A 181 -6.29 0.41 5.42
CA SER A 181 -7.50 -0.34 5.75
C SER A 181 -8.33 -0.70 4.53
N ALA A 182 -8.45 0.21 3.54
CA ALA A 182 -9.15 -0.09 2.28
C ALA A 182 -8.43 -1.18 1.48
N VAL A 183 -7.10 -1.13 1.42
CA VAL A 183 -6.28 -2.11 0.69
C VAL A 183 -6.33 -3.48 1.37
N SER A 184 -6.17 -3.54 2.70
CA SER A 184 -6.26 -4.78 3.46
C SER A 184 -7.67 -5.39 3.39
N ARG A 185 -8.72 -4.57 3.40
CA ARG A 185 -10.09 -5.01 3.22
C ARG A 185 -10.33 -5.63 1.85
N HIS A 186 -9.80 -5.01 0.79
CA HIS A 186 -9.99 -5.46 -0.58
C HIS A 186 -9.22 -6.75 -0.89
N PHE A 187 -7.95 -6.86 -0.44
CA PHE A 187 -7.05 -7.95 -0.81
C PHE A 187 -6.90 -9.03 0.28
N GLY A 188 -7.30 -8.76 1.51
CA GLY A 188 -7.07 -9.63 2.65
C GLY A 188 -5.62 -9.53 3.15
N ARG A 189 -4.82 -10.58 2.98
CA ARG A 189 -3.43 -10.60 3.47
C ARG A 189 -2.49 -9.81 2.58
N ILE A 190 -2.15 -8.60 2.99
CA ILE A 190 -1.15 -7.75 2.35
C ILE A 190 0.14 -7.68 3.15
N GLY A 191 1.24 -7.36 2.49
CA GLY A 191 2.46 -6.88 3.13
C GLY A 191 2.46 -5.37 3.21
N LEU A 192 3.08 -4.81 4.25
CA LEU A 192 3.16 -3.38 4.46
C LEU A 192 4.63 -2.97 4.62
N ILE A 193 5.10 -2.07 3.75
CA ILE A 193 6.38 -1.39 3.90
C ILE A 193 6.09 0.03 4.36
N TRP A 194 6.66 0.40 5.51
CA TRP A 194 6.58 1.73 6.11
C TRP A 194 7.97 2.33 6.09
N ILE A 195 8.21 3.36 5.27
CA ILE A 195 9.49 4.06 5.15
C ILE A 195 9.34 5.39 5.87
N ASP A 196 10.05 5.57 7.00
CA ASP A 196 9.78 6.64 7.94
C ASP A 196 10.96 6.84 8.91
N ALA A 197 11.14 8.05 9.42
CA ALA A 197 12.05 8.33 10.54
C ALA A 197 11.49 7.84 11.87
N HIS A 198 10.16 7.79 12.00
CA HIS A 198 9.39 7.47 13.20
C HIS A 198 8.81 6.06 13.14
N ALA A 199 8.12 5.67 14.20
CA ALA A 199 7.52 4.33 14.26
C ALA A 199 6.02 4.36 13.97
N ASP A 200 5.34 5.46 14.22
CA ASP A 200 3.89 5.64 14.12
C ASP A 200 3.10 4.52 14.81
N TRP A 201 3.70 4.00 15.90
CA TRP A 201 3.22 2.84 16.65
C TRP A 201 2.62 3.20 18.02
N ASN A 202 2.31 4.48 18.23
CA ASN A 202 1.64 4.94 19.43
C ASN A 202 0.15 4.58 19.44
N ASN A 203 -0.46 4.69 20.60
CA ASN A 203 -1.90 4.69 20.83
C ASN A 203 -2.23 5.65 21.98
N GLU A 204 -3.49 5.69 22.44
CA GLU A 204 -3.92 6.59 23.50
C GLU A 204 -3.11 6.41 24.80
N SER A 205 -2.67 5.17 25.10
CA SER A 205 -1.96 4.90 26.35
C SER A 205 -0.47 5.25 26.30
N SER A 206 0.13 5.24 25.12
CA SER A 206 1.57 5.48 24.95
C SER A 206 1.92 6.86 24.43
N THR A 207 1.02 7.53 23.70
CA THR A 207 1.30 8.85 23.13
C THR A 207 1.61 9.89 24.20
N VAL A 208 2.66 10.67 23.97
CA VAL A 208 3.03 11.82 24.81
C VAL A 208 2.32 13.07 24.30
N SER A 209 2.27 13.28 22.99
CA SER A 209 1.75 14.48 22.36
C SER A 209 0.23 14.49 22.14
N GLY A 210 -0.39 13.31 22.02
CA GLY A 210 -1.77 13.14 21.56
C GLY A 210 -1.94 13.37 20.06
N ASN A 211 -0.86 13.54 19.31
CA ASN A 211 -0.89 13.71 17.84
C ASN A 211 -1.17 12.38 17.18
N MET A 212 -2.24 12.33 16.39
CA MET A 212 -2.70 11.08 15.83
C MET A 212 -1.92 10.62 14.59
N HIS A 213 -1.06 11.47 13.99
CA HIS A 213 -0.17 11.04 12.91
C HIS A 213 0.85 9.98 13.38
N GLY A 214 1.20 9.96 14.67
CA GLY A 214 2.07 8.92 15.24
C GLY A 214 1.36 7.61 15.63
N MET A 215 0.15 7.33 15.10
CA MET A 215 -0.65 6.15 15.49
C MET A 215 -1.13 5.26 14.32
N PRO A 216 -1.07 5.67 13.04
CA PRO A 216 -1.76 4.94 11.98
C PRO A 216 -1.19 3.54 11.75
N PHE A 217 0.12 3.36 11.87
CA PHE A 217 0.73 2.06 11.69
C PHE A 217 0.28 1.07 12.77
N SER A 218 0.21 1.48 14.04
CA SER A 218 -0.33 0.64 15.10
C SER A 218 -1.81 0.32 14.88
N ALA A 219 -2.60 1.31 14.42
CA ALA A 219 -4.03 1.15 14.22
C ALA A 219 -4.35 0.12 13.14
N VAL A 220 -3.71 0.21 11.97
CA VAL A 220 -3.96 -0.75 10.86
C VAL A 220 -3.50 -2.17 11.18
N CYS A 221 -2.66 -2.34 12.21
CA CYS A 221 -2.25 -3.64 12.73
C CYS A 221 -3.05 -4.12 13.95
N GLY A 222 -4.05 -3.36 14.41
CA GLY A 222 -4.91 -3.73 15.55
C GLY A 222 -4.33 -3.43 16.93
N PHE A 223 -3.36 -2.49 17.01
CA PHE A 223 -2.70 -2.08 18.26
C PHE A 223 -2.89 -0.59 18.58
N GLY A 224 -3.55 0.16 17.71
CA GLY A 224 -3.86 1.58 17.85
C GLY A 224 -5.34 1.84 18.09
N PRO A 225 -5.79 3.10 17.90
CA PRO A 225 -7.18 3.48 18.08
C PRO A 225 -8.11 2.79 17.07
N ASP A 226 -9.20 2.17 17.55
CA ASP A 226 -10.18 1.48 16.69
C ASP A 226 -10.78 2.41 15.62
N CYS A 227 -10.98 3.68 15.95
CA CYS A 227 -11.52 4.70 15.03
C CYS A 227 -10.61 4.98 13.82
N MET A 228 -9.36 4.51 13.85
CA MET A 228 -8.40 4.58 12.74
C MET A 228 -8.27 3.25 11.98
N ALA A 229 -9.10 2.25 12.25
CA ALA A 229 -9.00 0.94 11.60
C ALA A 229 -10.33 0.42 11.07
N ASP A 230 -11.46 0.76 11.72
CA ASP A 230 -12.80 0.37 11.29
C ASP A 230 -13.59 1.58 10.79
N PHE A 231 -13.87 1.59 9.50
CA PHE A 231 -14.61 2.66 8.84
C PHE A 231 -16.06 2.29 8.51
N GLY A 232 -16.57 1.21 9.15
CA GLY A 232 -17.96 0.79 9.10
C GLY A 232 -18.22 -0.60 8.50
N ASP A 233 -17.17 -1.25 7.95
CA ASP A 233 -17.27 -2.57 7.31
C ASP A 233 -16.61 -3.69 8.15
N GLY A 234 -16.17 -3.37 9.35
CA GLY A 234 -15.30 -4.18 10.19
C GLY A 234 -13.83 -4.08 9.77
N ALA A 235 -12.92 -4.01 10.74
CA ALA A 235 -11.50 -3.91 10.46
C ALA A 235 -10.93 -5.22 9.89
N VAL A 236 -10.03 -5.09 8.92
CA VAL A 236 -9.16 -6.18 8.43
C VAL A 236 -7.72 -5.77 8.70
N PHE A 237 -7.19 -6.24 9.82
CA PHE A 237 -5.85 -5.85 10.25
C PHE A 237 -4.75 -6.49 9.42
N VAL A 238 -3.68 -5.71 9.20
CA VAL A 238 -2.45 -6.22 8.60
C VAL A 238 -1.68 -7.02 9.66
N ASP A 239 -1.18 -8.19 9.29
CA ASP A 239 -0.33 -9.01 10.17
C ASP A 239 1.00 -8.27 10.44
N PRO A 240 1.31 -7.89 11.70
CA PRO A 240 2.54 -7.18 12.03
C PRO A 240 3.82 -7.91 11.58
N THR A 241 3.78 -9.24 11.51
CA THR A 241 4.92 -10.06 11.04
C THR A 241 5.14 -9.94 9.53
N LYS A 242 4.19 -9.36 8.80
CA LYS A 242 4.25 -9.03 7.37
C LYS A 242 4.47 -7.54 7.13
N CYS A 243 4.85 -6.82 8.17
CA CYS A 243 5.19 -5.40 8.10
C CYS A 243 6.69 -5.21 8.24
N ALA A 244 7.22 -4.21 7.53
CA ALA A 244 8.60 -3.77 7.62
C ALA A 244 8.67 -2.25 7.78
N LEU A 245 9.26 -1.78 8.87
CA LEU A 245 9.58 -0.37 9.13
C LEU A 245 11.04 -0.13 8.73
N VAL A 246 11.28 0.80 7.81
CA VAL A 246 12.62 1.07 7.25
C VAL A 246 13.00 2.53 7.46
N GLY A 247 14.22 2.78 7.96
CA GLY A 247 14.77 4.13 8.11
C GLY A 247 14.55 4.75 9.48
N ALA A 248 13.83 4.09 10.38
CA ALA A 248 13.49 4.62 11.69
C ALA A 248 14.73 4.98 12.52
N ARG A 249 14.70 6.17 13.15
CA ARG A 249 15.79 6.70 13.96
C ARG A 249 15.31 7.52 15.15
N ASP A 250 14.03 7.84 15.21
CA ASP A 250 13.39 8.47 16.36
C ASP A 250 12.17 7.62 16.79
N ILE A 251 12.39 6.72 17.74
CA ILE A 251 11.37 5.80 18.28
C ILE A 251 11.35 5.94 19.78
N GLU A 252 10.21 6.31 20.33
CA GLU A 252 10.00 6.39 21.77
C GLU A 252 10.21 5.02 22.45
N PRO A 253 10.75 4.98 23.70
CA PRO A 253 11.01 3.71 24.38
C PRO A 253 9.80 2.80 24.50
N GLN A 254 8.61 3.35 24.74
CA GLN A 254 7.36 2.58 24.85
C GLN A 254 6.92 2.03 23.49
N GLU A 255 7.04 2.80 22.42
CA GLU A 255 6.79 2.33 21.05
C GLU A 255 7.68 1.16 20.69
N ARG A 256 8.98 1.26 20.99
CA ARG A 256 9.98 0.21 20.70
C ARG A 256 9.58 -1.12 21.34
N GLU A 257 9.15 -1.10 22.60
CA GLU A 257 8.72 -2.32 23.29
C GLU A 257 7.42 -2.90 22.71
N ARG A 258 6.51 -2.04 22.28
CA ARG A 258 5.25 -2.42 21.63
C ARG A 258 5.49 -3.04 20.25
N LEU A 259 6.36 -2.44 19.42
CA LEU A 259 6.79 -2.97 18.12
C LEU A 259 7.38 -4.37 18.24
N LYS A 260 8.31 -4.56 19.21
CA LYS A 260 8.92 -5.86 19.46
C LYS A 260 7.89 -6.92 19.87
N LYS A 261 6.94 -6.57 20.76
CA LYS A 261 5.88 -7.50 21.20
C LYS A 261 4.93 -7.86 20.06
N ALA A 262 4.64 -6.94 19.16
CA ALA A 262 3.80 -7.18 18.00
C ALA A 262 4.49 -8.00 16.89
N GLY A 263 5.82 -8.05 16.88
CA GLY A 263 6.59 -8.80 15.89
C GLY A 263 6.81 -8.05 14.58
N VAL A 264 6.73 -6.72 14.59
CA VAL A 264 7.07 -5.88 13.42
C VAL A 264 8.56 -5.99 13.11
N ASN A 265 8.89 -6.10 11.84
CA ASN A 265 10.28 -6.14 11.39
C ASN A 265 10.80 -4.72 11.21
N VAL A 266 11.63 -4.28 12.15
CA VAL A 266 12.20 -2.93 12.15
C VAL A 266 13.62 -2.96 11.61
N PHE A 267 13.89 -2.14 10.59
CA PHE A 267 15.19 -1.89 9.99
C PHE A 267 15.57 -0.41 10.23
N PRO A 268 16.16 -0.10 11.39
CA PRO A 268 16.52 1.27 11.71
C PRO A 268 17.60 1.79 10.79
N ILE A 269 17.83 3.11 10.78
CA ILE A 269 18.84 3.73 9.93
C ILE A 269 20.24 3.12 10.13
N CYS A 270 20.59 2.71 11.34
CA CYS A 270 21.86 2.05 11.61
C CYS A 270 22.04 0.69 10.91
N ASP A 271 20.95 0.05 10.48
CA ASP A 271 21.05 -1.16 9.64
C ASP A 271 21.33 -0.78 8.19
N VAL A 272 20.81 0.37 7.72
CA VAL A 272 21.17 0.94 6.41
C VAL A 272 22.65 1.30 6.40
N ASP A 273 23.18 1.92 7.47
CA ASP A 273 24.60 2.24 7.60
C ASP A 273 25.50 0.99 7.55
N LYS A 274 25.07 -0.10 8.18
CA LYS A 274 25.87 -1.33 8.29
C LYS A 274 25.83 -2.20 7.05
N TYR A 275 24.66 -2.33 6.45
CA TYR A 275 24.40 -3.33 5.40
C TYR A 275 24.10 -2.71 4.03
N GLY A 276 23.87 -1.40 3.98
CA GLY A 276 23.39 -0.69 2.80
C GLY A 276 21.87 -0.91 2.59
N ILE A 277 21.24 0.06 1.95
CA ILE A 277 19.78 0.05 1.68
C ILE A 277 19.38 -1.18 0.84
N TYR A 278 20.22 -1.66 -0.06
CA TYR A 278 19.93 -2.81 -0.91
C TYR A 278 19.64 -4.08 -0.08
N GLU A 279 20.53 -4.44 0.85
CA GLU A 279 20.34 -5.64 1.67
C GLU A 279 19.19 -5.47 2.68
N VAL A 280 18.97 -4.25 3.18
CA VAL A 280 17.82 -3.93 4.03
C VAL A 280 16.53 -4.13 3.27
N MET A 281 16.38 -3.52 2.09
CA MET A 281 15.17 -3.65 1.28
C MET A 281 14.93 -5.07 0.78
N LYS A 282 15.99 -5.78 0.41
CA LYS A 282 15.89 -7.20 0.02
C LYS A 282 15.30 -8.08 1.13
N LYS A 283 15.71 -7.84 2.39
CA LYS A 283 15.14 -8.53 3.57
C LYS A 283 13.70 -8.09 3.82
N ALA A 284 13.43 -6.79 3.83
CA ALA A 284 12.09 -6.22 4.03
C ALA A 284 11.11 -6.77 3.00
N ILE A 285 11.42 -6.67 1.71
CA ILE A 285 10.61 -7.21 0.61
C ILE A 285 10.41 -8.73 0.75
N GLY A 286 11.46 -9.48 1.10
CA GLY A 286 11.37 -10.93 1.31
C GLY A 286 10.40 -11.32 2.44
N ILE A 287 10.28 -10.49 3.47
CA ILE A 287 9.36 -10.67 4.58
C ILE A 287 7.92 -10.33 4.16
N VAL A 288 7.71 -9.12 3.65
CA VAL A 288 6.37 -8.61 3.34
C VAL A 288 5.72 -9.32 2.15
N CYS A 289 6.52 -9.90 1.25
CA CYS A 289 6.03 -10.68 0.13
C CYS A 289 5.67 -12.13 0.48
N ARG A 290 6.06 -12.64 1.65
CA ARG A 290 5.83 -14.03 2.02
C ARG A 290 4.38 -14.24 2.48
N ASP A 291 3.64 -15.10 1.76
CA ASP A 291 2.24 -15.44 2.05
C ASP A 291 1.28 -14.24 2.02
N THR A 292 1.60 -13.22 1.22
CA THR A 292 0.77 -12.02 1.00
C THR A 292 0.42 -11.90 -0.48
N VAL A 293 -0.64 -11.17 -0.78
CA VAL A 293 -1.08 -10.90 -2.17
C VAL A 293 -0.17 -9.88 -2.86
N GLY A 294 0.31 -8.89 -2.11
CA GLY A 294 1.20 -7.84 -2.62
C GLY A 294 1.52 -6.84 -1.50
N ILE A 295 2.10 -5.73 -1.89
CA ILE A 295 2.66 -4.71 -0.99
C ILE A 295 1.82 -3.44 -1.02
N HIS A 296 1.50 -2.88 0.13
CA HIS A 296 1.21 -1.47 0.28
C HIS A 296 2.48 -0.75 0.73
N LEU A 297 2.84 0.35 0.07
CA LEU A 297 3.95 1.22 0.46
C LEU A 297 3.41 2.49 1.10
N SER A 298 3.71 2.74 2.36
CA SER A 298 3.52 4.03 3.00
C SER A 298 4.87 4.72 3.15
N PHE A 299 5.03 5.89 2.53
CA PHE A 299 6.29 6.62 2.47
C PHE A 299 6.13 8.00 3.10
N ASP A 300 6.75 8.21 4.26
CA ASP A 300 6.94 9.51 4.85
C ASP A 300 8.20 10.19 4.30
N VAL A 301 8.08 11.44 3.86
CA VAL A 301 9.24 12.17 3.32
C VAL A 301 10.28 12.50 4.39
N ASP A 302 9.93 12.46 5.68
CA ASP A 302 10.88 12.67 6.75
C ASP A 302 11.81 11.47 7.01
N ALA A 303 11.55 10.31 6.37
CA ALA A 303 12.53 9.22 6.27
C ALA A 303 13.85 9.69 5.65
N LEU A 304 13.76 10.68 4.75
CA LEU A 304 14.94 11.30 4.13
C LEU A 304 15.67 12.23 5.11
N SER A 305 16.94 12.47 4.82
CA SER A 305 17.70 13.50 5.53
C SER A 305 17.09 14.88 5.29
N PRO A 306 17.02 15.78 6.30
CA PRO A 306 16.48 17.13 6.13
C PRO A 306 17.20 17.98 5.08
N GLU A 307 18.45 17.67 4.78
CA GLU A 307 19.21 18.30 3.69
C GLU A 307 18.64 17.94 2.31
N GLU A 308 18.04 16.76 2.20
CA GLU A 308 17.42 16.26 0.98
C GLU A 308 15.94 16.66 0.87
N ALA A 309 15.20 16.51 1.96
CA ALA A 309 13.77 16.80 2.08
C ALA A 309 13.48 17.78 3.23
N PRO A 310 13.79 19.09 3.08
CA PRO A 310 13.58 20.07 4.14
C PRO A 310 12.10 20.36 4.43
N GLY A 311 11.21 20.07 3.49
CA GLY A 311 9.79 20.37 3.56
C GLY A 311 8.98 19.30 4.29
N THR A 312 9.26 19.10 5.58
CA THR A 312 8.48 18.21 6.47
C THR A 312 8.29 18.79 7.85
N GLY A 313 7.26 18.33 8.57
CA GLY A 313 6.89 18.82 9.89
C GLY A 313 7.82 18.35 11.02
N THR A 314 8.30 17.12 10.93
CA THR A 314 9.05 16.40 11.98
C THR A 314 10.40 15.90 11.48
N PRO A 315 11.30 16.81 11.01
CA PRO A 315 12.57 16.40 10.44
C PRO A 315 13.49 15.81 11.50
N VAL A 316 14.12 14.67 11.22
CA VAL A 316 15.15 14.05 12.05
C VAL A 316 16.43 13.93 11.23
N SER A 317 17.55 14.40 11.76
CA SER A 317 18.86 14.35 11.07
C SER A 317 19.35 12.92 10.82
N GLY A 318 20.20 12.73 9.78
CA GLY A 318 20.81 11.44 9.49
C GLY A 318 19.85 10.43 8.86
N GLY A 319 18.95 10.89 8.00
CA GLY A 319 18.02 10.05 7.26
C GLY A 319 18.58 9.46 5.98
N LEU A 320 17.71 8.84 5.19
CA LEU A 320 18.06 8.30 3.89
C LEU A 320 18.54 9.41 2.94
N THR A 321 19.51 9.10 2.13
CA THR A 321 19.87 9.91 0.98
C THR A 321 18.85 9.75 -0.15
N VAL A 322 18.82 10.70 -1.08
CA VAL A 322 17.99 10.59 -2.30
C VAL A 322 18.27 9.30 -3.06
N ARG A 323 19.55 8.88 -3.16
CA ARG A 323 19.93 7.66 -3.88
C ARG A 323 19.40 6.39 -3.21
N GLU A 324 19.44 6.33 -1.89
CA GLU A 324 18.90 5.21 -1.11
C GLU A 324 17.37 5.13 -1.24
N ALA A 325 16.68 6.28 -1.20
CA ALA A 325 15.24 6.32 -1.39
C ALA A 325 14.81 5.88 -2.79
N TYR A 326 15.54 6.28 -3.84
CA TYR A 326 15.32 5.78 -5.20
C TYR A 326 15.52 4.27 -5.27
N LEU A 327 16.64 3.77 -4.76
CA LEU A 327 16.91 2.33 -4.80
C LEU A 327 15.85 1.54 -4.05
N ALA A 328 15.36 2.04 -2.90
CA ALA A 328 14.29 1.40 -2.16
C ALA A 328 13.00 1.32 -2.97
N THR A 329 12.58 2.42 -3.63
CA THR A 329 11.36 2.45 -4.46
C THR A 329 11.50 1.64 -5.75
N GLU A 330 12.66 1.65 -6.41
CA GLU A 330 12.97 0.82 -7.57
C GLU A 330 12.89 -0.67 -7.24
N MET A 331 13.48 -1.11 -6.12
CA MET A 331 13.41 -2.51 -5.69
C MET A 331 11.98 -2.96 -5.38
N ILE A 332 11.13 -2.07 -4.86
CA ILE A 332 9.70 -2.36 -4.68
C ILE A 332 9.01 -2.51 -6.04
N ALA A 333 9.26 -1.59 -6.98
CA ALA A 333 8.71 -1.65 -8.35
C ALA A 333 9.09 -2.95 -9.07
N GLU A 334 10.36 -3.37 -8.95
CA GLU A 334 10.88 -4.62 -9.55
C GLU A 334 10.16 -5.88 -9.09
N THR A 335 9.52 -5.86 -7.91
CA THR A 335 8.72 -6.99 -7.43
C THR A 335 7.49 -7.24 -8.31
N GLY A 336 6.97 -6.21 -8.99
CA GLY A 336 5.69 -6.25 -9.70
C GLY A 336 4.49 -6.50 -8.75
N ARG A 337 4.65 -6.31 -7.44
CA ARG A 337 3.66 -6.66 -6.42
C ARG A 337 3.12 -5.47 -5.64
N LEU A 338 3.44 -4.24 -6.07
CA LEU A 338 2.89 -3.04 -5.44
C LEU A 338 1.38 -2.94 -5.75
N LEU A 339 0.55 -2.82 -4.72
CA LEU A 339 -0.90 -2.75 -4.80
C LEU A 339 -1.43 -1.33 -4.75
N SER A 340 -0.75 -0.47 -4.00
CA SER A 340 -1.09 0.93 -3.72
C SER A 340 0.07 1.59 -2.98
N MET A 341 0.04 2.92 -2.91
CA MET A 341 1.01 3.64 -2.10
C MET A 341 0.46 4.95 -1.55
N ASP A 342 1.05 5.37 -0.42
CA ASP A 342 0.88 6.69 0.17
C ASP A 342 2.22 7.44 0.11
N MET A 343 2.13 8.76 -0.10
CA MET A 343 3.24 9.70 0.04
C MET A 343 2.78 10.84 0.94
N VAL A 344 3.39 10.96 2.12
CA VAL A 344 2.87 11.80 3.21
C VAL A 344 3.91 12.78 3.77
N GLU A 345 3.44 13.70 4.63
CA GLU A 345 4.22 14.68 5.40
C GLU A 345 4.98 15.71 4.57
N VAL A 346 4.64 15.89 3.30
CA VAL A 346 5.19 16.99 2.50
C VAL A 346 4.62 18.33 2.98
N ASN A 347 5.48 19.20 3.50
CA ASN A 347 5.10 20.53 4.03
C ASN A 347 5.70 21.64 3.16
N PRO A 348 4.96 22.21 2.22
CA PRO A 348 5.47 23.25 1.33
C PRO A 348 5.83 24.57 2.05
N ILE A 349 5.25 24.82 3.22
CA ILE A 349 5.56 26.02 4.03
C ILE A 349 7.00 25.99 4.55
N LEU A 350 7.51 24.79 4.83
CA LEU A 350 8.87 24.58 5.36
C LEU A 350 9.86 24.25 4.24
N ASP A 351 9.37 24.07 3.02
CA ASP A 351 10.17 23.59 1.87
C ASP A 351 10.92 24.73 1.18
N ILE A 352 11.94 24.35 0.45
CA ILE A 352 12.78 25.25 -0.36
C ILE A 352 12.44 25.07 -1.83
N GLN A 353 11.72 26.01 -2.43
CA GLN A 353 11.37 25.99 -3.86
C GLN A 353 10.72 24.68 -4.31
N ASN A 354 9.88 24.11 -3.48
CA ASN A 354 9.23 22.81 -3.70
C ASN A 354 10.23 21.64 -3.94
N LYS A 355 11.37 21.65 -3.26
CA LYS A 355 12.41 20.60 -3.36
C LYS A 355 11.85 19.25 -2.93
N THR A 356 11.20 19.21 -1.76
CA THR A 356 10.59 18.01 -1.18
C THR A 356 9.43 17.51 -2.02
N GLY A 357 8.54 18.40 -2.47
CA GLY A 357 7.43 18.01 -3.34
C GLY A 357 7.88 17.43 -4.67
N LYS A 358 8.95 18.00 -5.28
CA LYS A 358 9.58 17.45 -6.49
C LYS A 358 10.20 16.08 -6.26
N LEU A 359 10.82 15.88 -5.11
CA LEU A 359 11.41 14.60 -4.74
C LEU A 359 10.33 13.55 -4.50
N ALA A 360 9.28 13.89 -3.76
CA ALA A 360 8.12 13.02 -3.52
C ALA A 360 7.48 12.56 -4.85
N SER A 361 7.20 13.48 -5.77
CA SER A 361 6.69 13.13 -7.12
C SER A 361 7.60 12.13 -7.83
N ARG A 362 8.92 12.35 -7.80
CA ARG A 362 9.89 11.46 -8.46
C ARG A 362 9.96 10.08 -7.80
N LEU A 363 9.85 9.99 -6.47
CA LEU A 363 9.83 8.71 -5.74
C LEU A 363 8.55 7.91 -6.05
N ILE A 364 7.40 8.58 -6.18
CA ILE A 364 6.17 7.95 -6.66
C ILE A 364 6.39 7.34 -8.05
N LEU A 365 6.95 8.13 -8.98
CA LEU A 365 7.24 7.64 -10.33
C LEU A 365 8.22 6.45 -10.34
N SER A 366 9.23 6.48 -9.47
CA SER A 366 10.20 5.38 -9.29
C SER A 366 9.52 4.11 -8.78
N ALA A 367 8.66 4.22 -7.76
CA ALA A 367 7.86 3.10 -7.25
C ALA A 367 6.91 2.50 -8.29
N LEU A 368 6.53 3.29 -9.32
CA LEU A 368 5.70 2.86 -10.44
C LEU A 368 6.49 2.48 -11.70
N GLY A 369 7.81 2.28 -11.55
CA GLY A 369 8.64 1.68 -12.58
C GLY A 369 9.40 2.68 -13.46
N LYS A 370 9.51 3.95 -13.06
CA LYS A 370 10.41 4.89 -13.74
C LYS A 370 11.86 4.49 -13.49
N VAL A 371 12.56 4.14 -14.54
CA VAL A 371 14.00 3.82 -14.52
C VAL A 371 14.78 4.84 -15.34
N VAL A 372 16.08 4.94 -15.07
CA VAL A 372 16.98 5.85 -15.81
C VAL A 372 17.40 5.21 -17.14
N TYR A 373 17.45 3.89 -17.21
CA TYR A 373 17.93 3.14 -18.38
C TYR A 373 17.10 1.89 -18.60
#